data_dfbc9bc51767ecd126ed005c9e5faee3
#
_entry.id   dfbc9bc51767ecd126ed005c9e5faee3
#
_cell.length_a   1.000
_cell.length_b   1.000
_cell.length_c   1.000
_cell.angle_alpha   90.00
_cell.angle_beta   90.00
_cell.angle_gamma   90.00
#
_symmetry.space_group_name_H-M   'P 1'
#
loop_
_entity.id
_entity.type
_entity.pdbx_description
1 polymer ?
#
loop_
_entity_poly.entity_id
_entity_poly.type
_entity_poly.pdbx_seq_one_letter_code
_entity_poly.pdbx_strand_id
1 'polypeptide(L)'
;MEPIINSQLPEFKLQAFQNGNFKTVTNEDVLGKWAIFFFYPADFTFVCPTELVDMAEKYEQFKSMGVEIYSVSTDSHFVHKAWHDASETIRKIQYPMLADPTGALSRAFGVMIEEEGMAYRGTFLVNPEGKIKVAEIHDNNIGRDASELLRKVEAAQFVASHDGEVCPAKWKKGEATLKPSIDLVGKI
;
A
#
# COMPACT_ATOMS: atom_id res chain seq x y z
N MET A 1 -16.90 12.68 7.67
CA MET A 1 -15.72 12.18 6.94
C MET A 1 -16.23 11.41 5.73
N GLU A 2 -15.82 11.78 4.54
CA GLU A 2 -16.20 11.03 3.33
C GLU A 2 -15.51 9.68 3.30
N PRO A 3 -16.15 8.63 2.75
CA PRO A 3 -15.52 7.31 2.60
C PRO A 3 -14.27 7.38 1.72
N ILE A 4 -13.17 6.79 2.18
CA ILE A 4 -11.90 6.79 1.43
C ILE A 4 -11.95 5.89 0.18
N ILE A 5 -12.78 4.85 0.19
CA ILE A 5 -12.90 3.94 -0.96
C ILE A 5 -13.56 4.67 -2.15
N ASN A 6 -12.93 4.54 -3.31
CA ASN A 6 -13.20 5.24 -4.56
C ASN A 6 -12.90 6.76 -4.53
N SER A 7 -12.34 7.30 -3.44
CA SER A 7 -11.79 8.65 -3.48
C SER A 7 -10.53 8.71 -4.36
N GLN A 8 -10.22 9.88 -4.84
CA GLN A 8 -9.03 10.13 -5.65
C GLN A 8 -7.78 10.18 -4.77
N LEU A 9 -6.66 9.65 -5.26
CA LEU A 9 -5.34 9.82 -4.65
C LEU A 9 -5.08 11.32 -4.42
N PRO A 10 -4.77 11.73 -3.18
CA PRO A 10 -4.44 13.12 -2.92
C PRO A 10 -3.18 13.55 -3.68
N GLU A 11 -3.11 14.83 -4.04
CA GLU A 11 -1.89 15.40 -4.61
C GLU A 11 -0.77 15.39 -3.56
N PHE A 12 0.40 14.94 -3.97
CA PHE A 12 1.60 14.94 -3.13
C PHE A 12 2.87 15.12 -3.96
N LYS A 13 3.91 15.61 -3.28
CA LYS A 13 5.28 15.69 -3.79
C LYS A 13 6.22 15.42 -2.62
N LEU A 14 6.79 14.23 -2.56
CA LEU A 14 7.63 13.77 -1.45
C LEU A 14 9.02 13.35 -1.92
N GLN A 15 10.00 13.49 -1.05
CA GLN A 15 11.30 12.88 -1.24
C GLN A 15 11.22 11.38 -0.91
N ALA A 16 12.00 10.58 -1.59
CA ALA A 16 12.12 9.15 -1.35
C ALA A 16 13.56 8.69 -1.38
N PHE A 17 13.84 7.61 -0.67
CA PHE A 17 15.04 6.82 -0.83
C PHE A 17 14.71 5.53 -1.59
N GLN A 18 15.51 5.19 -2.60
CA GLN A 18 15.40 3.93 -3.32
C GLN A 18 16.75 3.55 -3.95
N ASN A 19 17.20 2.31 -3.73
CA ASN A 19 18.38 1.73 -4.38
C ASN A 19 19.62 2.64 -4.31
N GLY A 20 19.91 3.18 -3.11
CA GLY A 20 21.07 4.04 -2.88
C GLY A 20 20.91 5.50 -3.31
N ASN A 21 19.78 5.88 -3.90
CA ASN A 21 19.55 7.22 -4.44
C ASN A 21 18.37 7.93 -3.78
N PHE A 22 18.43 9.25 -3.75
CA PHE A 22 17.28 10.09 -3.45
C PHE A 22 16.54 10.47 -4.73
N LYS A 23 15.24 10.52 -4.68
CA LYS A 23 14.38 10.96 -5.77
C LYS A 23 13.15 11.68 -5.24
N THR A 24 12.54 12.48 -6.08
CA THR A 24 11.19 13.02 -5.82
C THR A 24 10.16 12.08 -6.41
N VAL A 25 9.07 11.83 -5.69
CA VAL A 25 7.91 11.08 -6.14
C VAL A 25 6.68 11.96 -6.01
N THR A 26 5.84 11.95 -7.04
CA THR A 26 4.59 12.71 -7.13
C THR A 26 3.44 11.75 -7.45
N ASN A 27 2.20 12.24 -7.37
CA ASN A 27 1.05 11.45 -7.81
C ASN A 27 1.09 11.12 -9.32
N GLU A 28 1.76 11.91 -10.16
CA GLU A 28 1.98 11.60 -11.59
C GLU A 28 2.80 10.32 -11.78
N ASP A 29 3.76 10.03 -10.89
CA ASP A 29 4.54 8.79 -10.91
C ASP A 29 3.71 7.56 -10.56
N VAL A 30 2.57 7.75 -9.93
CA VAL A 30 1.64 6.69 -9.49
C VAL A 30 0.57 6.40 -10.53
N LEU A 31 0.06 7.43 -11.22
CA LEU A 31 -0.99 7.28 -12.21
C LEU A 31 -0.57 6.38 -13.39
N GLY A 32 -1.54 5.64 -13.94
CA GLY A 32 -1.33 4.72 -15.05
C GLY A 32 -0.89 3.31 -14.65
N LYS A 33 -0.66 3.05 -13.37
CA LYS A 33 -0.31 1.73 -12.82
C LYS A 33 -1.01 1.47 -11.50
N TRP A 34 -1.07 0.23 -11.08
CA TRP A 34 -1.49 -0.11 -9.73
C TRP A 34 -0.41 0.27 -8.72
N ALA A 35 -0.81 0.76 -7.56
CA ALA A 35 0.12 1.18 -6.53
C ALA A 35 -0.38 0.80 -5.13
N ILE A 36 0.56 0.43 -4.26
CA ILE A 36 0.31 0.19 -2.84
C ILE A 36 0.99 1.30 -2.05
N PHE A 37 0.24 2.02 -1.23
CA PHE A 37 0.78 2.88 -0.18
C PHE A 37 0.77 2.11 1.12
N PHE A 38 1.95 1.90 1.68
CA PHE A 38 2.18 1.08 2.87
C PHE A 38 2.74 1.95 3.99
N PHE A 39 1.83 2.55 4.77
CA PHE A 39 2.19 3.42 5.90
C PHE A 39 2.64 2.59 7.09
N TYR A 40 3.66 3.07 7.79
CA TYR A 40 4.17 2.47 9.01
C TYR A 40 4.63 3.55 9.98
N PRO A 41 4.69 3.27 11.32
CA PRO A 41 4.99 4.29 12.33
C PRO A 41 6.32 5.00 12.16
N ALA A 42 7.44 4.28 12.18
CA ALA A 42 8.76 4.91 12.12
C ALA A 42 9.87 3.90 11.77
N ASP A 43 10.97 4.44 11.26
CA ASP A 43 12.23 3.72 11.07
C ASP A 43 12.85 3.33 12.43
N PHE A 44 13.78 2.37 12.41
CA PHE A 44 14.52 1.88 13.59
C PHE A 44 13.62 1.35 14.73
N THR A 45 12.44 0.80 14.40
CA THR A 45 11.49 0.22 15.35
C THR A 45 11.50 -1.32 15.30
N PHE A 46 10.46 -1.97 15.85
CA PHE A 46 10.46 -3.42 16.11
C PHE A 46 9.60 -4.23 15.15
N VAL A 47 8.31 -3.85 14.98
CA VAL A 47 7.38 -4.52 14.06
C VAL A 47 7.59 -4.08 12.61
N CYS A 48 7.89 -2.79 12.40
CA CYS A 48 8.03 -2.21 11.05
C CYS A 48 9.03 -2.96 10.16
N PRO A 49 10.26 -3.34 10.63
CA PRO A 49 11.18 -4.06 9.77
C PRO A 49 10.65 -5.44 9.35
N THR A 50 9.83 -6.10 10.17
CA THR A 50 9.25 -7.41 9.82
C THR A 50 8.23 -7.28 8.69
N GLU A 51 7.41 -6.25 8.70
CA GLU A 51 6.43 -5.97 7.65
C GLU A 51 7.10 -5.54 6.33
N LEU A 52 8.07 -4.63 6.44
CA LEU A 52 8.76 -4.10 5.26
C LEU A 52 9.57 -5.18 4.54
N VAL A 53 10.19 -6.12 5.26
CA VAL A 53 10.89 -7.24 4.63
C VAL A 53 9.93 -8.24 4.00
N ASP A 54 8.78 -8.52 4.62
CA ASP A 54 7.74 -9.38 4.04
C ASP A 54 7.22 -8.81 2.72
N MET A 55 6.99 -7.49 2.67
CA MET A 55 6.67 -6.78 1.42
C MET A 55 7.82 -6.86 0.40
N ALA A 56 9.08 -6.77 0.84
CA ALA A 56 10.24 -6.87 -0.04
C ALA A 56 10.40 -8.29 -0.63
N GLU A 57 10.10 -9.32 0.13
CA GLU A 57 10.13 -10.72 -0.34
C GLU A 57 9.05 -11.01 -1.40
N LYS A 58 7.95 -10.25 -1.41
CA LYS A 58 6.88 -10.32 -2.41
C LYS A 58 7.01 -9.27 -3.53
N TYR A 59 8.00 -8.39 -3.48
CA TYR A 59 8.07 -7.23 -4.37
C TYR A 59 8.12 -7.61 -5.86
N GLU A 60 8.94 -8.60 -6.24
CA GLU A 60 8.98 -9.06 -7.63
C GLU A 60 7.65 -9.66 -8.10
N GLN A 61 6.89 -10.29 -7.20
CA GLN A 61 5.56 -10.80 -7.50
C GLN A 61 4.59 -9.64 -7.76
N PHE A 62 4.57 -8.61 -6.91
CA PHE A 62 3.78 -7.40 -7.13
C PHE A 62 4.17 -6.70 -8.44
N LYS A 63 5.46 -6.54 -8.72
CA LYS A 63 5.95 -5.95 -9.97
C LYS A 63 5.50 -6.72 -11.20
N SER A 64 5.54 -8.05 -11.17
CA SER A 64 5.06 -8.90 -12.28
C SER A 64 3.57 -8.72 -12.57
N MET A 65 2.81 -8.22 -11.59
CA MET A 65 1.39 -7.85 -11.72
C MET A 65 1.19 -6.37 -12.10
N GLY A 66 2.24 -5.62 -12.38
CA GLY A 66 2.18 -4.19 -12.69
C GLY A 66 1.85 -3.31 -11.47
N VAL A 67 2.23 -3.75 -10.28
CA VAL A 67 1.98 -3.04 -9.01
C VAL A 67 3.28 -2.48 -8.46
N GLU A 68 3.33 -1.17 -8.18
CA GLU A 68 4.43 -0.54 -7.46
C GLU A 68 4.09 -0.41 -5.97
N ILE A 69 5.10 -0.55 -5.11
CA ILE A 69 4.97 -0.36 -3.66
C ILE A 69 5.65 0.94 -3.26
N TYR A 70 4.98 1.72 -2.44
CA TYR A 70 5.50 2.91 -1.79
C TYR A 70 5.36 2.74 -0.28
N SER A 71 6.44 2.46 0.44
CA SER A 71 6.39 2.56 1.91
C SER A 71 6.45 4.02 2.34
N VAL A 72 5.74 4.37 3.41
CA VAL A 72 5.58 5.76 3.86
C VAL A 72 5.71 5.83 5.38
N SER A 73 6.58 6.68 5.88
CA SER A 73 6.58 7.11 7.29
C SER A 73 6.84 8.62 7.39
N THR A 74 6.68 9.16 8.58
CA THR A 74 6.98 10.56 8.88
C THR A 74 8.48 10.84 9.02
N ASP A 75 9.34 9.84 8.87
CA ASP A 75 10.79 10.02 8.85
C ASP A 75 11.25 10.77 7.58
N SER A 76 12.46 11.31 7.63
CA SER A 76 13.08 11.92 6.47
C SER A 76 13.74 10.88 5.56
N HIS A 77 13.91 11.19 4.28
CA HIS A 77 14.62 10.33 3.33
C HIS A 77 16.09 10.05 3.74
N PHE A 78 16.70 10.91 4.55
CA PHE A 78 18.02 10.68 5.14
C PHE A 78 17.96 9.56 6.20
N VAL A 79 16.91 9.51 7.00
CA VAL A 79 16.67 8.44 8.00
C VAL A 79 16.42 7.12 7.29
N HIS A 80 15.60 7.08 6.24
CA HIS A 80 15.40 5.88 5.41
C HIS A 80 16.72 5.33 4.87
N LYS A 81 17.58 6.21 4.32
CA LYS A 81 18.91 5.80 3.88
C LYS A 81 19.75 5.24 5.02
N ALA A 82 19.80 5.94 6.15
CA ALA A 82 20.59 5.50 7.30
C ALA A 82 20.12 4.12 7.82
N TRP A 83 18.81 3.90 7.90
CA TRP A 83 18.25 2.62 8.31
C TRP A 83 18.54 1.51 7.31
N HIS A 84 18.39 1.79 6.01
CA HIS A 84 18.73 0.85 4.95
C HIS A 84 20.21 0.44 5.01
N ASP A 85 21.12 1.37 5.26
CA ASP A 85 22.54 1.08 5.35
C ASP A 85 22.91 0.30 6.63
N ALA A 86 22.23 0.58 7.74
CA ALA A 86 22.51 -0.03 9.05
C ALA A 86 21.89 -1.40 9.27
N SER A 87 20.77 -1.72 8.60
CA SER A 87 20.00 -2.94 8.83
C SER A 87 20.12 -3.93 7.67
N GLU A 88 20.59 -5.14 7.92
CA GLU A 88 20.61 -6.21 6.92
C GLU A 88 19.20 -6.58 6.42
N THR A 89 18.20 -6.47 7.29
CA THR A 89 16.79 -6.72 6.94
C THR A 89 16.27 -5.65 6.00
N ILE A 90 16.45 -4.38 6.34
CA ILE A 90 15.95 -3.25 5.55
C ILE A 90 16.71 -3.07 4.23
N ARG A 91 17.97 -3.49 4.18
CA ARG A 91 18.79 -3.49 2.95
C ARG A 91 18.19 -4.33 1.82
N LYS A 92 17.27 -5.24 2.12
CA LYS A 92 16.53 -6.03 1.11
C LYS A 92 15.46 -5.23 0.37
N ILE A 93 15.06 -4.06 0.89
CA ILE A 93 14.01 -3.23 0.29
C ILE A 93 14.54 -2.60 -1.00
N GLN A 94 13.79 -2.79 -2.08
CA GLN A 94 14.09 -2.23 -3.40
C GLN A 94 13.01 -1.24 -3.89
N TYR A 95 11.84 -1.22 -3.25
CA TYR A 95 10.77 -0.27 -3.55
C TYR A 95 11.06 1.10 -2.93
N PRO A 96 10.42 2.19 -3.43
CA PRO A 96 10.56 3.53 -2.87
C PRO A 96 10.12 3.63 -1.41
N MET A 97 10.96 4.22 -0.57
CA MET A 97 10.66 4.61 0.81
C MET A 97 10.36 6.10 0.82
N LEU A 98 9.09 6.48 0.89
CA LEU A 98 8.63 7.87 0.87
C LEU A 98 8.77 8.52 2.25
N ALA A 99 9.30 9.72 2.25
CA ALA A 99 9.45 10.56 3.44
C ALA A 99 8.27 11.55 3.53
N ASP A 100 7.45 11.45 4.56
CA ASP A 100 6.33 12.35 4.84
C ASP A 100 6.55 13.14 6.16
N PRO A 101 7.65 13.90 6.32
CA PRO A 101 8.01 14.52 7.60
C PRO A 101 7.02 15.58 8.08
N THR A 102 6.15 16.05 7.21
CA THR A 102 5.05 16.95 7.58
C THR A 102 3.79 16.22 8.01
N GLY A 103 3.70 14.90 7.77
CA GLY A 103 2.49 14.10 7.99
C GLY A 103 1.34 14.45 7.04
N ALA A 104 1.61 15.20 5.97
CA ALA A 104 0.56 15.67 5.07
C ALA A 104 -0.12 14.51 4.32
N LEU A 105 0.67 13.57 3.80
CA LEU A 105 0.15 12.38 3.12
C LEU A 105 -0.53 11.44 4.12
N SER A 106 0.06 11.23 5.29
CA SER A 106 -0.52 10.42 6.37
C SER A 106 -1.89 10.96 6.84
N ARG A 107 -2.04 12.30 6.92
CA ARG A 107 -3.34 12.93 7.22
C ARG A 107 -4.34 12.72 6.09
N ALA A 108 -3.92 12.90 4.86
CA ALA A 108 -4.80 12.76 3.70
C ALA A 108 -5.36 11.33 3.57
N PHE A 109 -4.58 10.32 3.98
CA PHE A 109 -5.03 8.92 4.05
C PHE A 109 -5.73 8.55 5.37
N GLY A 110 -5.83 9.49 6.32
CA GLY A 110 -6.52 9.27 7.61
C GLY A 110 -5.79 8.33 8.56
N VAL A 111 -4.46 8.24 8.46
CA VAL A 111 -3.64 7.36 9.31
C VAL A 111 -2.71 8.11 10.26
N MET A 112 -2.73 9.44 10.26
CA MET A 112 -1.86 10.24 11.13
C MET A 112 -2.29 10.17 12.59
N ILE A 113 -1.36 9.88 13.48
CA ILE A 113 -1.49 9.99 14.93
C ILE A 113 -0.84 11.32 15.33
N GLU A 114 -1.65 12.36 15.47
CA GLU A 114 -1.14 13.72 15.66
C GLU A 114 -0.29 13.88 16.93
N GLU A 115 -0.67 13.21 18.00
CA GLU A 115 0.01 13.29 19.29
C GLU A 115 1.39 12.63 19.29
N GLU A 116 1.60 11.62 18.40
CA GLU A 116 2.83 10.87 18.30
C GLU A 116 3.72 11.35 17.12
N GLY A 117 3.14 12.09 16.17
CA GLY A 117 3.83 12.47 14.94
C GLY A 117 4.13 11.29 14.01
N MET A 118 3.42 10.19 14.15
CA MET A 118 3.61 8.94 13.42
C MET A 118 2.33 8.50 12.72
N ALA A 119 2.42 7.52 11.82
CA ALA A 119 1.27 6.92 11.17
C ALA A 119 0.85 5.61 11.84
N TYR A 120 -0.45 5.27 11.79
CA TYR A 120 -0.91 3.91 11.91
C TYR A 120 -0.40 3.04 10.76
N ARG A 121 -0.49 1.71 10.91
CA ARG A 121 -0.16 0.74 9.87
C ARG A 121 -1.27 0.71 8.80
N GLY A 122 -1.27 1.69 7.91
CA GLY A 122 -2.23 1.81 6.82
C GLY A 122 -1.73 1.15 5.54
N THR A 123 -2.61 0.40 4.87
CA THR A 123 -2.36 -0.18 3.54
C THR A 123 -3.46 0.27 2.61
N PHE A 124 -3.09 0.87 1.49
CA PHE A 124 -4.04 1.37 0.49
C PHE A 124 -3.63 0.91 -0.90
N LEU A 125 -4.57 0.28 -1.60
CA LEU A 125 -4.39 -0.10 -3.00
C LEU A 125 -5.05 0.96 -3.89
N VAL A 126 -4.27 1.53 -4.78
CA VAL A 126 -4.69 2.56 -5.75
C VAL A 126 -4.67 1.95 -7.15
N ASN A 127 -5.72 2.17 -7.91
CA ASN A 127 -5.82 1.71 -9.29
C ASN A 127 -5.16 2.70 -10.29
N PRO A 128 -5.00 2.34 -11.59
CA PRO A 128 -4.36 3.20 -12.58
C PRO A 128 -5.00 4.58 -12.77
N GLU A 129 -6.30 4.73 -12.48
CA GLU A 129 -7.03 6.02 -12.54
C GLU A 129 -6.83 6.85 -11.26
N GLY A 130 -5.99 6.39 -10.32
CA GLY A 130 -5.71 7.06 -9.07
C GLY A 130 -6.81 6.91 -8.01
N LYS A 131 -7.70 5.91 -8.12
CA LYS A 131 -8.76 5.67 -7.12
C LYS A 131 -8.34 4.64 -6.10
N ILE A 132 -8.58 4.91 -4.83
CA ILE A 132 -8.33 3.97 -3.72
C ILE A 132 -9.38 2.86 -3.76
N LYS A 133 -8.95 1.61 -3.95
CA LYS A 133 -9.83 0.44 -4.11
C LYS A 133 -9.87 -0.47 -2.88
N VAL A 134 -8.80 -0.47 -2.08
CA VAL A 134 -8.71 -1.21 -0.82
C VAL A 134 -8.09 -0.31 0.21
N ALA A 135 -8.59 -0.33 1.44
CA ALA A 135 -8.03 0.32 2.60
C ALA A 135 -8.05 -0.65 3.78
N GLU A 136 -6.95 -0.74 4.50
CA GLU A 136 -6.79 -1.54 5.70
C GLU A 136 -5.91 -0.77 6.68
N ILE A 137 -6.36 -0.63 7.91
CA ILE A 137 -5.63 0.11 8.95
C ILE A 137 -5.57 -0.77 10.20
N HIS A 138 -4.37 -1.03 10.68
CA HIS A 138 -4.12 -1.80 11.91
C HIS A 138 -3.62 -0.89 13.04
N ASP A 139 -3.90 -1.29 14.27
CA ASP A 139 -3.20 -0.80 15.44
C ASP A 139 -1.69 -1.07 15.30
N ASN A 140 -0.87 -0.19 15.88
CA ASN A 140 0.58 -0.26 15.76
C ASN A 140 1.23 -1.51 16.37
N ASN A 141 0.49 -2.27 17.17
CA ASN A 141 0.93 -3.54 17.76
C ASN A 141 0.59 -4.77 16.90
N ILE A 142 -0.14 -4.60 15.79
CA ILE A 142 -0.62 -5.68 14.93
C ILE A 142 0.04 -5.58 13.56
N GLY A 143 1.04 -6.43 13.31
CA GLY A 143 1.71 -6.52 12.01
C GLY A 143 0.78 -7.06 10.92
N ARG A 144 1.10 -6.70 9.67
CA ARG A 144 0.36 -7.10 8.46
C ARG A 144 1.08 -8.25 7.75
N ASP A 145 0.38 -8.93 6.85
CA ASP A 145 0.87 -10.04 6.02
C ASP A 145 0.78 -9.66 4.53
N ALA A 146 1.91 -9.67 3.84
CA ALA A 146 1.99 -9.35 2.42
C ALA A 146 1.22 -10.35 1.54
N SER A 147 1.04 -11.60 1.99
CA SER A 147 0.28 -12.61 1.26
C SER A 147 -1.23 -12.32 1.27
N GLU A 148 -1.76 -11.77 2.37
CA GLU A 148 -3.15 -11.31 2.43
C GLU A 148 -3.39 -10.13 1.49
N LEU A 149 -2.43 -9.21 1.43
CA LEU A 149 -2.49 -8.07 0.51
C LEU A 149 -2.43 -8.53 -0.95
N LEU A 150 -1.57 -9.50 -1.28
CA LEU A 150 -1.45 -10.04 -2.63
C LEU A 150 -2.80 -10.54 -3.15
N ARG A 151 -3.52 -11.33 -2.35
CA ARG A 151 -4.86 -11.81 -2.69
C ARG A 151 -5.84 -10.66 -2.96
N LYS A 152 -5.78 -9.58 -2.16
CA LYS A 152 -6.64 -8.40 -2.34
C LYS A 152 -6.31 -7.67 -3.65
N VAL A 153 -5.03 -7.58 -4.01
CA VAL A 153 -4.57 -7.00 -5.29
C VAL A 153 -5.09 -7.84 -6.46
N GLU A 154 -4.92 -9.17 -6.41
CA GLU A 154 -5.44 -10.08 -7.45
C GLU A 154 -6.94 -9.91 -7.67
N ALA A 155 -7.72 -9.84 -6.58
CA ALA A 155 -9.16 -9.63 -6.65
C ALA A 155 -9.53 -8.26 -7.25
N ALA A 156 -8.83 -7.19 -6.85
CA ALA A 156 -9.07 -5.85 -7.37
C ALA A 156 -8.76 -5.74 -8.87
N GLN A 157 -7.65 -6.35 -9.32
CA GLN A 157 -7.27 -6.38 -10.73
C GLN A 157 -8.24 -7.23 -11.57
N PHE A 158 -8.70 -8.35 -11.01
CA PHE A 158 -9.69 -9.19 -11.68
C PHE A 158 -10.98 -8.40 -11.93
N VAL A 159 -11.55 -7.79 -10.89
CA VAL A 159 -12.79 -7.00 -11.02
C VAL A 159 -12.63 -5.82 -11.98
N ALA A 160 -11.45 -5.18 -12.00
CA ALA A 160 -11.18 -4.07 -12.92
C ALA A 160 -11.12 -4.50 -14.40
N SER A 161 -10.81 -5.78 -14.68
CA SER A 161 -10.70 -6.34 -16.04
C SER A 161 -11.91 -7.17 -16.48
N HIS A 162 -12.88 -7.46 -15.58
CA HIS A 162 -14.03 -8.29 -15.83
C HIS A 162 -15.32 -7.57 -15.40
N ASP A 163 -15.80 -6.72 -16.30
CA ASP A 163 -17.02 -5.94 -16.04
C ASP A 163 -18.22 -6.87 -15.76
N GLY A 164 -18.99 -6.52 -14.74
CA GLY A 164 -20.15 -7.31 -14.30
C GLY A 164 -19.86 -8.58 -13.52
N GLU A 165 -18.60 -8.89 -13.22
CA GLU A 165 -18.22 -10.00 -12.34
C GLU A 165 -17.74 -9.48 -10.98
N VAL A 166 -18.01 -10.25 -9.92
CA VAL A 166 -17.58 -9.95 -8.55
C VAL A 166 -16.86 -11.12 -7.91
N CYS A 167 -15.84 -10.82 -7.13
CA CYS A 167 -15.10 -11.82 -6.35
C CYS A 167 -15.84 -12.11 -5.03
N PRO A 168 -16.30 -13.32 -4.76
CA PRO A 168 -16.92 -13.66 -3.49
C PRO A 168 -15.90 -13.69 -2.34
N ALA A 169 -16.38 -13.87 -1.11
CA ALA A 169 -15.53 -14.05 0.05
C ALA A 169 -14.51 -15.18 -0.16
N LYS A 170 -13.25 -14.95 0.30
CA LYS A 170 -12.12 -15.89 0.18
C LYS A 170 -11.63 -16.16 -1.25
N TRP A 171 -12.20 -15.53 -2.26
CA TRP A 171 -11.82 -15.74 -3.65
C TRP A 171 -10.29 -15.65 -3.85
N LYS A 172 -9.76 -16.56 -4.64
CA LYS A 172 -8.38 -16.58 -5.11
C LYS A 172 -8.36 -16.65 -6.64
N LYS A 173 -7.29 -16.18 -7.23
CA LYS A 173 -7.09 -16.21 -8.68
C LYS A 173 -7.31 -17.63 -9.25
N GLY A 174 -8.19 -17.74 -10.24
CA GLY A 174 -8.57 -19.01 -10.86
C GLY A 174 -9.82 -19.68 -10.27
N GLU A 175 -10.37 -19.16 -9.17
CA GLU A 175 -11.64 -19.63 -8.61
C GLU A 175 -12.85 -18.98 -9.29
N ALA A 176 -14.02 -19.59 -9.09
CA ALA A 176 -15.28 -19.11 -9.68
C ALA A 176 -15.66 -17.72 -9.12
N THR A 177 -16.21 -16.90 -9.99
CA THR A 177 -16.78 -15.59 -9.69
C THR A 177 -18.30 -15.62 -9.72
N LEU A 178 -18.94 -14.54 -9.30
CA LEU A 178 -20.38 -14.38 -9.38
C LEU A 178 -20.72 -13.29 -10.40
N LYS A 179 -21.80 -13.52 -11.16
CA LYS A 179 -22.43 -12.49 -12.00
C LYS A 179 -23.73 -12.05 -11.30
N PRO A 180 -23.73 -10.88 -10.64
CA PRO A 180 -24.88 -10.39 -9.92
C PRO A 180 -26.14 -10.37 -10.82
N SER A 181 -27.20 -10.99 -10.38
CA SER A 181 -28.51 -11.00 -11.05
C SER A 181 -29.64 -11.13 -10.03
N ILE A 182 -30.85 -10.76 -10.44
CA ILE A 182 -32.02 -10.90 -9.58
C ILE A 182 -32.26 -12.38 -9.23
N ASP A 183 -31.87 -13.31 -10.11
CA ASP A 183 -32.05 -14.75 -9.91
C ASP A 183 -31.15 -15.35 -8.82
N LEU A 184 -30.07 -14.65 -8.43
CA LEU A 184 -29.17 -15.07 -7.35
C LEU A 184 -29.63 -14.62 -5.97
N VAL A 185 -30.59 -13.69 -5.89
CA VAL A 185 -31.06 -13.15 -4.61
C VAL A 185 -31.69 -14.26 -3.78
N GLY A 186 -31.12 -14.50 -2.59
CA GLY A 186 -31.55 -15.57 -1.68
C GLY A 186 -31.20 -17.01 -2.08
N LYS A 187 -30.33 -17.19 -3.10
CA LYS A 187 -29.88 -18.51 -3.57
C LYS A 187 -28.40 -18.81 -3.33
N ILE A 188 -27.67 -17.86 -2.73
CA ILE A 188 -26.23 -17.97 -2.36
C ILE A 188 -26.04 -17.70 -0.88
#